data_5d1f67eac8fd9c06cc038181fbda3e55
#
_entry.id   5d1f67eac8fd9c06cc038181fbda3e55
#
_cell.length_a   1.000
_cell.length_b   1.000
_cell.length_c   1.000
_cell.angle_alpha   90.00
_cell.angle_beta   90.00
_cell.angle_gamma   90.00
#
_symmetry.space_group_name_H-M   'P 1'
#
loop_
_entity.id
_entity.type
_entity.pdbx_description
1 polymer ?
#
loop_
_entity_poly.entity_id
_entity_poly.type
_entity_poly.pdbx_seq_one_letter_code
_entity_poly.pdbx_strand_id
1 'polypeptide(L)'
;MSNNYLGYIMIEETLDYINEYTDNFEPEIGIVLGSGLGDLADKYCDIAIPYSNIPHFAKSTVQGHKGQLVFADINGRKVVMMQGRNHFYEGHSMSDVTYPIKVMKKLGVKTLILTNAAGAVNKSFRPADLMVITDHINFMGTNPLIGRNDENFGVRFPDMSEVYSKNLIKIVDAAGRLLKLDLKHGVYMGTTGPSYETPAEIKMARFMGADAIGMSTVPEAIVANYCGIEVIGISCISNYATGVSTKKLSHEEVIETTDKVKAKFKELVLLLLKNI
;
A
#
# COMPACT_ATOMS: atom_id res chain seq x y z
N MET A 1 19.70 21.14 17.50
CA MET A 1 18.26 20.81 17.51
C MET A 1 18.13 19.29 17.54
N SER A 2 17.24 18.72 18.36
CA SER A 2 17.10 17.26 18.41
C SER A 2 16.43 16.77 17.12
N ASN A 3 16.80 15.55 16.61
CA ASN A 3 16.19 14.97 15.40
C ASN A 3 14.66 14.85 15.48
N ASN A 4 14.07 14.75 16.67
CA ASN A 4 12.62 14.75 16.85
C ASN A 4 11.99 16.12 16.56
N TYR A 5 12.67 17.20 16.93
CA TYR A 5 12.20 18.55 16.66
C TYR A 5 12.19 18.86 15.16
N LEU A 6 13.22 18.39 14.43
CA LEU A 6 13.28 18.51 12.98
C LEU A 6 12.17 17.69 12.29
N GLY A 7 11.97 16.44 12.71
CA GLY A 7 10.89 15.59 12.19
C GLY A 7 9.49 16.14 12.44
N TYR A 8 9.27 16.74 13.61
CA TYR A 8 8.03 17.42 13.94
C TYR A 8 7.79 18.65 13.03
N ILE A 9 8.80 19.51 12.85
CA ILE A 9 8.69 20.68 11.96
C ILE A 9 8.35 20.25 10.53
N MET A 10 9.00 19.21 10.00
CA MET A 10 8.74 18.70 8.65
C MET A 10 7.27 18.26 8.48
N ILE A 11 6.71 17.59 9.47
CA ILE A 11 5.30 17.15 9.42
C ILE A 11 4.36 18.37 9.47
N GLU A 12 4.59 19.34 10.36
CA GLU A 12 3.76 20.53 10.46
C GLU A 12 3.80 21.35 9.15
N GLU A 13 4.99 21.60 8.58
CA GLU A 13 5.10 22.29 7.27
C GLU A 13 4.35 21.57 6.14
N THR A 14 4.37 20.23 6.13
CA THR A 14 3.62 19.44 5.17
C THR A 14 2.11 19.56 5.39
N LEU A 15 1.67 19.50 6.64
CA LEU A 15 0.24 19.60 7.00
C LEU A 15 -0.29 21.00 6.71
N ASP A 16 0.42 22.05 7.06
CA ASP A 16 0.04 23.44 6.80
C ASP A 16 -0.19 23.65 5.29
N TYR A 17 0.75 23.17 4.46
CA TYR A 17 0.64 23.25 3.01
C TYR A 17 -0.58 22.47 2.48
N ILE A 18 -0.79 21.23 2.94
CA ILE A 18 -1.92 20.41 2.49
C ILE A 18 -3.24 21.02 2.95
N ASN A 19 -3.34 21.46 4.21
CA ASN A 19 -4.56 22.04 4.77
C ASN A 19 -4.95 23.34 4.05
N GLU A 20 -3.98 24.22 3.78
CA GLU A 20 -4.22 25.45 3.00
C GLU A 20 -4.72 25.11 1.58
N TYR A 21 -4.07 24.12 0.90
CA TYR A 21 -4.41 23.77 -0.48
C TYR A 21 -5.76 23.06 -0.60
N THR A 22 -6.19 22.32 0.44
CA THR A 22 -7.41 21.50 0.45
C THR A 22 -8.58 22.12 1.22
N ASP A 23 -8.43 23.37 1.70
CA ASP A 23 -9.42 24.02 2.59
C ASP A 23 -9.75 23.15 3.81
N ASN A 24 -8.71 22.64 4.48
CA ASN A 24 -8.81 21.78 5.67
C ASN A 24 -9.65 20.51 5.43
N PHE A 25 -9.46 19.85 4.29
CA PHE A 25 -10.11 18.56 4.02
C PHE A 25 -9.61 17.49 4.99
N GLU A 26 -10.50 16.91 5.78
CA GLU A 26 -10.19 15.89 6.78
C GLU A 26 -10.55 14.49 6.27
N PRO A 27 -9.61 13.72 5.66
CA PRO A 27 -9.89 12.38 5.18
C PRO A 27 -9.96 11.37 6.35
N GLU A 28 -10.94 10.48 6.32
CA GLU A 28 -11.05 9.38 7.28
C GLU A 28 -10.42 8.08 6.75
N ILE A 29 -10.29 7.95 5.43
CA ILE A 29 -9.75 6.76 4.75
C ILE A 29 -8.56 7.16 3.87
N GLY A 30 -7.46 6.43 4.01
CA GLY A 30 -6.31 6.49 3.12
C GLY A 30 -6.32 5.31 2.15
N ILE A 31 -5.93 5.55 0.90
CA ILE A 31 -5.73 4.48 -0.09
C ILE A 31 -4.37 4.63 -0.75
N VAL A 32 -3.55 3.59 -0.72
CA VAL A 32 -2.34 3.52 -1.53
C VAL A 32 -2.65 2.73 -2.80
N LEU A 33 -2.74 3.45 -3.92
CA LEU A 33 -3.05 2.85 -5.22
C LEU A 33 -1.80 2.24 -5.85
N GLY A 34 -1.79 0.91 -5.93
CA GLY A 34 -0.75 0.15 -6.62
C GLY A 34 -0.90 0.16 -8.14
N SER A 35 0.01 -0.55 -8.82
CA SER A 35 0.01 -0.66 -10.29
C SER A 35 -1.36 -1.08 -10.84
N GLY A 36 -1.84 -0.34 -11.82
CA GLY A 36 -3.12 -0.60 -12.50
C GLY A 36 -4.36 0.01 -11.85
N LEU A 37 -4.30 0.62 -10.67
CA LEU A 37 -5.46 1.24 -10.01
C LEU A 37 -5.45 2.78 -10.02
N GLY A 38 -4.45 3.41 -10.61
CA GLY A 38 -4.29 4.87 -10.62
C GLY A 38 -5.49 5.64 -11.16
N ASP A 39 -6.22 5.10 -12.13
CA ASP A 39 -7.41 5.70 -12.71
C ASP A 39 -8.65 5.69 -11.79
N LEU A 40 -8.62 5.01 -10.64
CA LEU A 40 -9.61 5.20 -9.59
C LEU A 40 -9.53 6.65 -9.05
N ALA A 41 -8.31 7.13 -8.80
CA ALA A 41 -8.09 8.51 -8.38
C ALA A 41 -8.50 9.51 -9.47
N ASP A 42 -8.24 9.22 -10.75
CA ASP A 42 -8.65 10.10 -11.84
C ASP A 42 -10.17 10.27 -11.94
N LYS A 43 -10.91 9.21 -11.66
CA LYS A 43 -12.39 9.21 -11.74
C LYS A 43 -13.03 10.02 -10.62
N TYR A 44 -12.45 10.06 -9.42
CA TYR A 44 -13.05 10.66 -8.23
C TYR A 44 -12.24 11.86 -7.70
N CYS A 45 -11.36 12.44 -8.52
CA CYS A 45 -10.49 13.55 -8.13
C CYS A 45 -11.29 14.85 -7.91
N ASP A 46 -11.39 15.29 -6.66
CA ASP A 46 -11.84 16.64 -6.34
C ASP A 46 -10.63 17.60 -6.30
N ILE A 47 -9.54 17.20 -5.59
CA ILE A 47 -8.30 17.97 -5.47
C ILE A 47 -7.12 17.03 -5.68
N ALA A 48 -6.13 17.45 -6.48
CA ALA A 48 -4.88 16.71 -6.66
C ALA A 48 -3.67 17.60 -6.34
N ILE A 49 -2.71 17.07 -5.57
CA ILE A 49 -1.47 17.76 -5.22
C ILE A 49 -0.29 16.89 -5.64
N PRO A 50 0.51 17.29 -6.64
CA PRO A 50 1.73 16.59 -7.01
C PRO A 50 2.71 16.48 -5.83
N TYR A 51 3.36 15.34 -5.63
CA TYR A 51 4.35 15.16 -4.54
C TYR A 51 5.47 16.19 -4.61
N SER A 52 5.86 16.60 -5.81
CA SER A 52 6.88 17.64 -6.00
C SER A 52 6.52 19.00 -5.40
N ASN A 53 5.25 19.26 -5.14
CA ASN A 53 4.76 20.51 -4.58
C ASN A 53 4.58 20.42 -3.06
N ILE A 54 4.48 19.21 -2.53
CA ILE A 54 4.28 18.98 -1.08
C ILE A 54 5.64 19.00 -0.39
N PRO A 55 5.86 19.89 0.60
CA PRO A 55 7.10 19.90 1.37
C PRO A 55 7.45 18.52 1.92
N HIS A 56 8.72 18.15 1.82
CA HIS A 56 9.28 16.90 2.37
C HIS A 56 8.79 15.57 1.74
N PHE A 57 7.91 15.62 0.74
CA PHE A 57 7.53 14.42 0.00
C PHE A 57 8.64 14.03 -0.98
N ALA A 58 8.96 12.73 -1.00
CA ALA A 58 9.86 12.18 -2.01
C ALA A 58 9.15 12.11 -3.37
N LYS A 59 9.90 12.35 -4.45
CA LYS A 59 9.37 12.27 -5.81
C LYS A 59 9.29 10.80 -6.25
N SER A 60 8.17 10.37 -6.79
CA SER A 60 8.07 9.05 -7.42
C SER A 60 8.73 9.07 -8.80
N THR A 61 9.53 8.04 -9.09
CA THR A 61 10.26 7.89 -10.37
C THR A 61 9.75 6.69 -11.18
N VAL A 62 8.80 5.92 -10.65
CA VAL A 62 8.27 4.71 -11.30
C VAL A 62 7.33 5.08 -12.44
N GLN A 63 7.59 4.51 -13.61
CA GLN A 63 6.73 4.68 -14.78
C GLN A 63 5.29 4.21 -14.49
N GLY A 64 4.31 5.02 -14.84
CA GLY A 64 2.88 4.75 -14.58
C GLY A 64 2.37 5.23 -13.23
N HIS A 65 3.24 5.78 -12.37
CA HIS A 65 2.86 6.49 -11.15
C HIS A 65 2.78 7.99 -11.41
N LYS A 66 1.63 8.61 -11.17
CA LYS A 66 1.51 10.08 -11.33
C LYS A 66 2.24 10.85 -10.24
N GLY A 67 2.47 10.24 -9.06
CA GLY A 67 3.16 10.86 -7.95
C GLY A 67 2.40 12.04 -7.36
N GLN A 68 1.17 11.82 -6.92
CA GLN A 68 0.31 12.85 -6.34
C GLN A 68 -0.58 12.31 -5.23
N LEU A 69 -0.97 13.19 -4.29
CA LEU A 69 -2.10 12.96 -3.39
C LEU A 69 -3.38 13.45 -4.07
N VAL A 70 -4.42 12.64 -4.00
CA VAL A 70 -5.75 12.98 -4.50
C VAL A 70 -6.73 12.91 -3.35
N PHE A 71 -7.46 13.98 -3.12
CA PHE A 71 -8.52 14.10 -2.13
C PHE A 71 -9.85 14.01 -2.84
N ALA A 72 -10.78 13.26 -2.27
CA ALA A 72 -12.08 13.03 -2.88
C ALA A 72 -13.16 12.72 -1.84
N ASP A 73 -14.39 13.14 -2.13
CA ASP A 73 -15.58 12.56 -1.50
C ASP A 73 -16.10 11.42 -2.38
N ILE A 74 -16.03 10.21 -1.88
CA ILE A 74 -16.53 9.02 -2.58
C ILE A 74 -17.77 8.50 -1.85
N ASN A 75 -18.94 8.85 -2.34
CA ASN A 75 -20.22 8.45 -1.76
C ASN A 75 -20.38 8.86 -0.27
N GLY A 76 -19.96 10.06 0.09
CA GLY A 76 -20.02 10.60 1.45
C GLY A 76 -18.86 10.15 2.36
N ARG A 77 -17.84 9.50 1.79
CA ARG A 77 -16.59 9.13 2.48
C ARG A 77 -15.45 10.03 2.05
N LYS A 78 -14.86 10.76 2.97
CA LYS A 78 -13.68 11.59 2.72
C LYS A 78 -12.43 10.74 2.62
N VAL A 79 -11.82 10.70 1.44
CA VAL A 79 -10.70 9.80 1.11
C VAL A 79 -9.49 10.61 0.67
N VAL A 80 -8.29 10.20 1.09
CA VAL A 80 -7.03 10.63 0.48
C VAL A 80 -6.38 9.43 -0.21
N MET A 81 -6.02 9.59 -1.47
CA MET A 81 -5.40 8.54 -2.28
C MET A 81 -3.98 8.92 -2.68
N MET A 82 -3.05 8.01 -2.46
CA MET A 82 -1.74 8.06 -3.11
C MET A 82 -1.87 7.49 -4.52
N GLN A 83 -1.83 8.34 -5.54
CA GLN A 83 -1.78 7.90 -6.93
C GLN A 83 -0.34 7.66 -7.36
N GLY A 84 0.16 6.50 -6.99
CA GLY A 84 1.56 6.12 -7.03
C GLY A 84 2.20 6.18 -5.64
N ARG A 85 3.22 5.36 -5.43
CA ARG A 85 3.99 5.27 -4.19
C ARG A 85 5.48 5.32 -4.47
N ASN A 86 6.26 5.68 -3.46
CA ASN A 86 7.71 5.55 -3.50
C ASN A 86 8.12 4.14 -3.06
N HIS A 87 9.13 3.57 -3.71
CA HIS A 87 9.65 2.25 -3.37
C HIS A 87 11.08 2.35 -2.84
N PHE A 88 11.46 1.41 -1.98
CA PHE A 88 12.79 1.35 -1.43
C PHE A 88 13.87 1.16 -2.52
N TYR A 89 13.55 0.39 -3.59
CA TYR A 89 14.48 0.18 -4.71
C TYR A 89 14.75 1.44 -5.56
N GLU A 90 13.97 2.51 -5.40
CA GLU A 90 14.23 3.80 -6.05
C GLU A 90 15.39 4.57 -5.37
N GLY A 91 15.94 4.04 -4.27
CA GLY A 91 17.01 4.67 -3.49
C GLY A 91 16.50 5.57 -2.36
N HIS A 92 15.18 5.61 -2.13
CA HIS A 92 14.59 6.32 -1.00
C HIS A 92 14.89 5.62 0.31
N SER A 93 15.02 6.39 1.41
CA SER A 93 15.07 5.82 2.74
C SER A 93 13.73 5.21 3.14
N MET A 94 13.72 4.28 4.13
CA MET A 94 12.46 3.75 4.67
C MET A 94 11.59 4.85 5.29
N SER A 95 12.22 5.92 5.82
CA SER A 95 11.50 7.08 6.32
C SER A 95 10.76 7.81 5.18
N ASP A 96 11.40 8.01 4.03
CA ASP A 96 10.78 8.68 2.88
C ASP A 96 9.63 7.84 2.29
N VAL A 97 9.84 6.52 2.17
CA VAL A 97 8.82 5.58 1.67
C VAL A 97 7.54 5.63 2.53
N THR A 98 7.71 5.78 3.85
CA THR A 98 6.59 5.70 4.81
C THR A 98 6.12 7.07 5.32
N TYR A 99 6.79 8.15 4.93
CA TYR A 99 6.43 9.51 5.32
C TYR A 99 4.98 9.87 5.01
N PRO A 100 4.44 9.53 3.82
CA PRO A 100 3.04 9.80 3.48
C PRO A 100 2.05 9.15 4.45
N ILE A 101 2.36 8.00 5.02
CA ILE A 101 1.48 7.31 5.99
C ILE A 101 1.38 8.09 7.31
N LYS A 102 2.49 8.67 7.77
CA LYS A 102 2.51 9.54 8.94
C LYS A 102 1.71 10.83 8.69
N VAL A 103 1.84 11.41 7.50
CA VAL A 103 1.05 12.57 7.08
C VAL A 103 -0.44 12.23 7.05
N MET A 104 -0.82 11.10 6.45
CA MET A 104 -2.23 10.63 6.47
C MET A 104 -2.77 10.46 7.87
N LYS A 105 -1.98 9.91 8.81
CA LYS A 105 -2.38 9.82 10.23
C LYS A 105 -2.70 11.18 10.81
N LYS A 106 -1.87 12.18 10.55
CA LYS A 106 -2.07 13.54 11.06
C LYS A 106 -3.23 14.29 10.40
N LEU A 107 -3.55 13.97 9.14
CA LEU A 107 -4.73 14.46 8.43
C LEU A 107 -6.05 13.85 8.96
N GLY A 108 -6.01 12.82 9.80
CA GLY A 108 -7.20 12.21 10.39
C GLY A 108 -7.54 10.82 9.89
N VAL A 109 -6.72 10.21 9.02
CA VAL A 109 -6.96 8.86 8.49
C VAL A 109 -6.99 7.84 9.62
N LYS A 110 -8.06 7.04 9.65
CA LYS A 110 -8.32 5.96 10.61
C LYS A 110 -8.18 4.58 9.98
N THR A 111 -8.44 4.47 8.68
CA THR A 111 -8.37 3.23 7.91
C THR A 111 -7.48 3.40 6.69
N LEU A 112 -6.56 2.47 6.44
CA LEU A 112 -5.67 2.46 5.29
C LEU A 112 -5.92 1.22 4.43
N ILE A 113 -6.23 1.45 3.16
CA ILE A 113 -6.35 0.42 2.14
C ILE A 113 -5.05 0.39 1.34
N LEU A 114 -4.28 -0.69 1.46
CA LEU A 114 -3.06 -0.91 0.69
C LEU A 114 -3.36 -1.80 -0.50
N THR A 115 -3.03 -1.34 -1.70
CA THR A 115 -3.16 -2.15 -2.91
C THR A 115 -1.81 -2.31 -3.59
N ASN A 116 -1.58 -3.47 -4.21
CA ASN A 116 -0.34 -3.76 -4.92
C ASN A 116 -0.55 -4.80 -6.04
N ALA A 117 0.46 -4.93 -6.90
CA ALA A 117 0.65 -6.10 -7.75
C ALA A 117 1.68 -7.02 -7.08
N ALA A 118 1.50 -8.33 -7.16
CA ALA A 118 2.36 -9.32 -6.53
C ALA A 118 2.53 -10.57 -7.39
N GLY A 119 3.67 -11.24 -7.28
CA GLY A 119 3.93 -12.54 -7.88
C GLY A 119 3.39 -13.68 -7.02
N ALA A 120 2.70 -14.66 -7.62
CA ALA A 120 2.22 -15.85 -6.91
C ALA A 120 3.39 -16.76 -6.50
N VAL A 121 3.58 -16.95 -5.21
CA VAL A 121 4.45 -17.96 -4.60
C VAL A 121 3.68 -19.25 -4.40
N ASN A 122 2.42 -19.15 -3.98
CA ASN A 122 1.49 -20.25 -3.82
C ASN A 122 1.06 -20.78 -5.20
N LYS A 123 1.25 -22.08 -5.41
CA LYS A 123 0.95 -22.74 -6.70
C LYS A 123 -0.54 -22.82 -7.03
N SER A 124 -1.43 -22.64 -6.07
CA SER A 124 -2.88 -22.63 -6.29
C SER A 124 -3.39 -21.29 -6.78
N PHE A 125 -2.58 -20.21 -6.63
CA PHE A 125 -2.94 -18.88 -7.10
C PHE A 125 -2.63 -18.73 -8.59
N ARG A 126 -3.39 -17.91 -9.27
CA ARG A 126 -3.26 -17.65 -10.71
C ARG A 126 -3.17 -16.17 -10.98
N PRO A 127 -2.48 -15.75 -12.07
CA PRO A 127 -2.57 -14.38 -12.54
C PRO A 127 -4.03 -13.92 -12.71
N ALA A 128 -4.33 -12.72 -12.27
CA ALA A 128 -5.64 -12.09 -12.13
C ALA A 128 -6.46 -12.52 -10.88
N ASP A 129 -5.96 -13.37 -10.00
CA ASP A 129 -6.55 -13.55 -8.66
C ASP A 129 -6.39 -12.27 -7.83
N LEU A 130 -7.38 -11.98 -6.98
CA LEU A 130 -7.26 -10.97 -5.92
C LEU A 130 -7.03 -11.70 -4.59
N MET A 131 -5.96 -11.30 -3.89
CA MET A 131 -5.59 -11.87 -2.60
C MET A 131 -5.74 -10.83 -1.49
N VAL A 132 -6.56 -11.12 -0.50
CA VAL A 132 -6.62 -10.39 0.76
C VAL A 132 -5.40 -10.78 1.59
N ILE A 133 -4.61 -9.79 1.98
CA ILE A 133 -3.43 -10.00 2.81
C ILE A 133 -3.88 -10.21 4.26
N THR A 134 -3.55 -11.37 4.82
CA THR A 134 -3.89 -11.72 6.20
C THR A 134 -2.72 -11.50 7.15
N ASP A 135 -1.50 -11.56 6.63
CA ASP A 135 -0.26 -11.33 7.35
C ASP A 135 0.87 -11.01 6.37
N HIS A 136 2.04 -10.61 6.88
CA HIS A 136 3.20 -10.39 6.02
C HIS A 136 4.50 -10.94 6.60
N ILE A 137 5.45 -11.16 5.70
CA ILE A 137 6.85 -11.42 6.04
C ILE A 137 7.67 -10.22 5.57
N ASN A 138 8.31 -9.50 6.50
CA ASN A 138 9.27 -8.45 6.16
C ASN A 138 10.62 -9.08 5.82
N PHE A 139 10.87 -9.29 4.54
CA PHE A 139 12.15 -9.82 4.03
C PHE A 139 13.00 -8.73 3.35
N MET A 140 12.80 -7.46 3.74
CA MET A 140 13.51 -6.31 3.16
C MET A 140 14.88 -6.04 3.79
N GLY A 141 15.30 -6.82 4.79
CA GLY A 141 16.57 -6.62 5.49
C GLY A 141 16.63 -5.33 6.33
N THR A 142 15.52 -4.63 6.47
CA THR A 142 15.39 -3.39 7.24
C THR A 142 13.95 -3.24 7.78
N ASN A 143 13.74 -2.25 8.66
CA ASN A 143 12.43 -1.96 9.22
C ASN A 143 12.25 -0.42 9.30
N PRO A 144 11.09 0.13 8.89
CA PRO A 144 10.85 1.58 8.88
C PRO A 144 10.87 2.23 10.27
N LEU A 145 10.79 1.44 11.34
CA LEU A 145 10.83 1.91 12.73
C LEU A 145 12.23 1.88 13.35
N ILE A 146 13.28 1.50 12.57
CA ILE A 146 14.67 1.58 13.02
C ILE A 146 15.04 3.05 13.24
N GLY A 147 15.65 3.33 14.38
CA GLY A 147 16.04 4.67 14.78
C GLY A 147 15.35 5.11 16.07
N ARG A 148 15.33 6.41 16.31
CA ARG A 148 14.69 6.98 17.50
C ARG A 148 13.16 6.93 17.35
N ASN A 149 12.48 6.53 18.43
CA ASN A 149 11.03 6.54 18.47
C ASN A 149 10.46 7.96 18.51
N ASP A 150 9.34 8.17 17.81
CA ASP A 150 8.54 9.39 17.90
C ASP A 150 7.21 9.03 18.60
N GLU A 151 7.12 9.34 19.89
CA GLU A 151 5.97 9.01 20.73
C GLU A 151 4.66 9.69 20.28
N ASN A 152 4.74 10.72 19.42
CA ASN A 152 3.55 11.37 18.83
C ASN A 152 2.83 10.46 17.83
N PHE A 153 3.47 9.40 17.35
CA PHE A 153 2.89 8.44 16.41
C PHE A 153 2.58 7.09 17.05
N GLY A 154 3.43 6.62 17.97
CA GLY A 154 3.19 5.32 18.59
C GLY A 154 4.28 4.88 19.57
N VAL A 155 4.09 3.69 20.13
CA VAL A 155 5.01 3.10 21.10
C VAL A 155 6.26 2.56 20.42
N ARG A 156 7.38 2.50 21.18
CA ARG A 156 8.68 2.01 20.67
C ARG A 156 8.62 0.59 20.09
N PHE A 157 7.82 -0.28 20.69
CA PHE A 157 7.67 -1.68 20.33
C PHE A 157 6.18 -1.99 20.08
N PRO A 158 5.66 -1.66 18.87
CA PRO A 158 4.26 -1.93 18.55
C PRO A 158 4.01 -3.42 18.40
N ASP A 159 2.85 -3.86 18.85
CA ASP A 159 2.38 -5.23 18.62
C ASP A 159 2.01 -5.42 17.14
N MET A 160 2.54 -6.48 16.52
CA MET A 160 2.31 -6.85 15.13
C MET A 160 1.44 -8.10 14.98
N SER A 161 0.78 -8.56 16.04
CA SER A 161 -0.05 -9.78 15.99
C SER A 161 -1.32 -9.63 15.16
N GLU A 162 -1.78 -8.40 14.92
CA GLU A 162 -2.93 -8.10 14.05
C GLU A 162 -2.68 -6.81 13.23
N VAL A 163 -1.70 -6.83 12.33
CA VAL A 163 -1.42 -5.68 11.44
C VAL A 163 -2.57 -5.46 10.47
N TYR A 164 -3.11 -6.53 9.91
CA TYR A 164 -4.27 -6.47 8.99
C TYR A 164 -5.54 -6.75 9.79
N SER A 165 -6.44 -5.76 9.84
CA SER A 165 -7.65 -5.81 10.64
C SER A 165 -8.57 -6.96 10.24
N LYS A 166 -8.80 -7.91 11.15
CA LYS A 166 -9.73 -9.02 10.94
C LYS A 166 -11.15 -8.54 10.67
N ASN A 167 -11.53 -7.37 11.18
CA ASN A 167 -12.83 -6.77 10.91
C ASN A 167 -12.92 -6.29 9.46
N LEU A 168 -11.91 -5.57 8.97
CA LEU A 168 -11.85 -5.13 7.57
C LEU A 168 -11.77 -6.32 6.60
N ILE A 169 -11.07 -7.39 6.94
CA ILE A 169 -11.04 -8.64 6.15
C ILE A 169 -12.45 -9.20 5.99
N LYS A 170 -13.26 -9.27 7.06
CA LYS A 170 -14.66 -9.73 6.97
C LYS A 170 -15.51 -8.84 6.05
N ILE A 171 -15.27 -7.53 6.07
CA ILE A 171 -15.98 -6.59 5.18
C ILE A 171 -15.58 -6.82 3.72
N VAL A 172 -14.29 -6.99 3.43
CA VAL A 172 -13.80 -7.33 2.08
C VAL A 172 -14.37 -8.66 1.59
N ASP A 173 -14.43 -9.66 2.46
CA ASP A 173 -15.02 -10.97 2.12
C ASP A 173 -16.51 -10.86 1.80
N ALA A 174 -17.24 -10.05 2.56
CA ALA A 174 -18.65 -9.79 2.27
C ALA A 174 -18.81 -9.07 0.92
N ALA A 175 -17.98 -8.07 0.64
CA ALA A 175 -17.95 -7.37 -0.65
C ALA A 175 -17.59 -8.32 -1.79
N GLY A 176 -16.59 -9.19 -1.60
CA GLY A 176 -16.21 -10.20 -2.58
C GLY A 176 -17.34 -11.18 -2.92
N ARG A 177 -18.08 -11.65 -1.91
CA ARG A 177 -19.27 -12.51 -2.13
C ARG A 177 -20.35 -11.81 -2.94
N LEU A 178 -20.63 -10.53 -2.65
CA LEU A 178 -21.61 -9.74 -3.42
C LEU A 178 -21.20 -9.59 -4.89
N LEU A 179 -19.92 -9.42 -5.15
CA LEU A 179 -19.35 -9.29 -6.50
C LEU A 179 -19.06 -10.66 -7.16
N LYS A 180 -19.35 -11.78 -6.50
CA LYS A 180 -19.06 -13.15 -6.94
C LYS A 180 -17.56 -13.33 -7.29
N LEU A 181 -16.68 -12.73 -6.51
CA LEU A 181 -15.23 -12.87 -6.61
C LEU A 181 -14.76 -14.06 -5.76
N ASP A 182 -13.87 -14.88 -6.30
CA ASP A 182 -13.13 -15.89 -5.56
C ASP A 182 -11.88 -15.26 -4.95
N LEU A 183 -12.06 -14.55 -3.81
CA LEU A 183 -10.95 -13.91 -3.12
C LEU A 183 -10.04 -14.96 -2.50
N LYS A 184 -8.74 -14.85 -2.77
CA LYS A 184 -7.70 -15.61 -2.08
C LYS A 184 -7.33 -14.91 -0.78
N HIS A 185 -6.77 -15.68 0.15
CA HIS A 185 -6.21 -15.16 1.41
C HIS A 185 -4.79 -15.68 1.54
N GLY A 186 -3.89 -14.85 2.03
CA GLY A 186 -2.50 -15.30 2.13
C GLY A 186 -1.55 -14.31 2.77
N VAL A 187 -0.34 -14.79 2.96
CA VAL A 187 0.79 -14.07 3.53
C VAL A 187 1.57 -13.39 2.40
N TYR A 188 1.76 -12.08 2.51
CA TYR A 188 2.57 -11.29 1.57
C TYR A 188 4.01 -11.17 2.06
N MET A 189 4.99 -11.56 1.24
CA MET A 189 6.41 -11.33 1.53
C MET A 189 6.87 -10.04 0.83
N GLY A 190 7.38 -9.09 1.62
CA GLY A 190 8.00 -7.88 1.10
C GLY A 190 9.50 -8.07 0.89
N THR A 191 10.00 -7.80 -0.33
CA THR A 191 11.43 -7.79 -0.68
C THR A 191 11.86 -6.39 -1.13
N THR A 192 13.16 -6.15 -1.20
CA THR A 192 13.67 -4.84 -1.61
C THR A 192 13.55 -4.59 -3.12
N GLY A 193 13.68 -5.63 -3.95
CA GLY A 193 13.94 -5.43 -5.38
C GLY A 193 15.32 -4.76 -5.62
N PRO A 194 15.58 -4.17 -6.80
CA PRO A 194 14.72 -4.10 -7.99
C PRO A 194 14.69 -5.37 -8.83
N SER A 195 15.61 -6.33 -8.60
CA SER A 195 15.59 -7.60 -9.31
C SER A 195 14.40 -8.46 -8.84
N TYR A 196 13.78 -9.17 -9.78
CA TYR A 196 12.91 -10.28 -9.41
C TYR A 196 13.74 -11.37 -8.73
N GLU A 197 13.07 -12.16 -7.89
CA GLU A 197 13.69 -13.23 -7.13
C GLU A 197 14.16 -14.37 -8.04
N THR A 198 15.21 -15.07 -7.60
CA THR A 198 15.63 -16.33 -8.22
C THR A 198 14.67 -17.47 -7.90
N PRO A 199 14.65 -18.58 -8.67
CA PRO A 199 13.86 -19.76 -8.33
C PRO A 199 14.15 -20.33 -6.94
N ALA A 200 15.39 -20.20 -6.45
CA ALA A 200 15.79 -20.65 -5.12
C ALA A 200 15.20 -19.77 -4.03
N GLU A 201 15.18 -18.45 -4.21
CA GLU A 201 14.55 -17.49 -3.30
C GLU A 201 13.03 -17.71 -3.25
N ILE A 202 12.36 -17.98 -4.36
CA ILE A 202 10.94 -18.31 -4.38
C ILE A 202 10.63 -19.64 -3.68
N LYS A 203 11.51 -20.63 -3.83
CA LYS A 203 11.38 -21.88 -3.07
C LYS A 203 11.53 -21.64 -1.56
N MET A 204 12.47 -20.79 -1.17
CA MET A 204 12.66 -20.36 0.22
C MET A 204 11.44 -19.59 0.74
N ALA A 205 10.94 -18.60 -0.01
CA ALA A 205 9.76 -17.81 0.36
C ALA A 205 8.55 -18.71 0.63
N ARG A 206 8.31 -19.70 -0.24
CA ARG A 206 7.25 -20.70 -0.05
C ARG A 206 7.46 -21.53 1.21
N PHE A 207 8.69 -21.95 1.48
CA PHE A 207 9.01 -22.71 2.69
C PHE A 207 8.78 -21.88 3.96
N MET A 208 9.01 -20.57 3.90
CA MET A 208 8.72 -19.62 4.99
C MET A 208 7.23 -19.31 5.15
N GLY A 209 6.37 -19.78 4.26
CA GLY A 209 4.91 -19.60 4.35
C GLY A 209 4.36 -18.42 3.53
N ALA A 210 5.15 -17.82 2.64
CA ALA A 210 4.64 -16.78 1.75
C ALA A 210 3.72 -17.35 0.66
N ASP A 211 2.62 -16.66 0.39
CA ASP A 211 1.67 -16.95 -0.69
C ASP A 211 1.89 -16.03 -1.90
N ALA A 212 2.28 -14.79 -1.65
CA ALA A 212 2.61 -13.81 -2.67
C ALA A 212 3.86 -13.02 -2.28
N ILE A 213 4.54 -12.44 -3.28
CA ILE A 213 5.78 -11.69 -3.08
C ILE A 213 5.78 -10.40 -3.91
N GLY A 214 6.37 -9.35 -3.36
CA GLY A 214 6.51 -8.07 -4.05
C GLY A 214 7.41 -7.10 -3.32
N MET A 215 7.55 -5.87 -3.85
CA MET A 215 8.59 -4.91 -3.44
C MET A 215 8.02 -3.66 -2.75
N SER A 216 6.86 -3.78 -2.08
CA SER A 216 6.14 -2.66 -1.45
C SER A 216 5.35 -3.11 -0.24
N THR A 217 4.41 -2.28 0.23
CA THR A 217 3.29 -2.64 1.13
C THR A 217 3.69 -2.89 2.58
N VAL A 218 4.72 -3.71 2.83
CA VAL A 218 5.14 -4.08 4.20
C VAL A 218 5.59 -2.85 5.02
N PRO A 219 6.43 -1.93 4.50
CA PRO A 219 6.80 -0.74 5.24
C PRO A 219 5.61 0.15 5.60
N GLU A 220 4.69 0.35 4.64
CA GLU A 220 3.47 1.14 4.86
C GLU A 220 2.56 0.49 5.92
N ALA A 221 2.38 -0.84 5.85
CA ALA A 221 1.58 -1.58 6.82
C ALA A 221 2.18 -1.51 8.24
N ILE A 222 3.51 -1.65 8.37
CA ILE A 222 4.20 -1.52 9.66
C ILE A 222 4.00 -0.13 10.26
N VAL A 223 4.17 0.94 9.47
CA VAL A 223 4.03 2.30 9.98
C VAL A 223 2.57 2.66 10.24
N ALA A 224 1.63 2.19 9.43
CA ALA A 224 0.20 2.39 9.68
C ALA A 224 -0.23 1.76 11.00
N ASN A 225 0.16 0.49 11.25
CA ASN A 225 -0.11 -0.20 12.52
C ASN A 225 0.57 0.53 13.71
N TYR A 226 1.82 0.94 13.55
CA TYR A 226 2.54 1.75 14.56
C TYR A 226 1.78 3.04 14.91
N CYS A 227 1.17 3.69 13.91
CA CYS A 227 0.38 4.92 14.08
C CYS A 227 -1.06 4.64 14.57
N GLY A 228 -1.46 3.39 14.80
CA GLY A 228 -2.83 3.03 15.19
C GLY A 228 -3.86 3.29 14.10
N ILE A 229 -3.48 3.07 12.84
CA ILE A 229 -4.38 3.07 11.68
C ILE A 229 -4.78 1.62 11.40
N GLU A 230 -6.08 1.32 11.24
CA GLU A 230 -6.53 0.01 10.80
C GLU A 230 -6.14 -0.24 9.35
N VAL A 231 -5.52 -1.39 9.07
CA VAL A 231 -4.99 -1.71 7.74
C VAL A 231 -5.76 -2.85 7.10
N ILE A 232 -6.01 -2.73 5.80
CA ILE A 232 -6.38 -3.83 4.91
C ILE A 232 -5.48 -3.80 3.68
N GLY A 233 -4.94 -4.96 3.31
CA GLY A 233 -4.11 -5.13 2.12
C GLY A 233 -4.81 -6.02 1.09
N ILE A 234 -4.79 -5.63 -0.17
CA ILE A 234 -5.31 -6.43 -1.28
C ILE A 234 -4.28 -6.46 -2.41
N SER A 235 -3.78 -7.65 -2.73
CA SER A 235 -2.86 -7.86 -3.83
C SER A 235 -3.61 -8.31 -5.09
N CYS A 236 -3.27 -7.71 -6.23
CA CYS A 236 -3.54 -8.31 -7.52
C CYS A 236 -2.40 -9.28 -7.85
N ILE A 237 -2.67 -10.54 -8.00
CA ILE A 237 -1.70 -11.52 -8.48
C ILE A 237 -1.46 -11.25 -9.96
N SER A 238 -0.36 -10.57 -10.28
CA SER A 238 -0.05 -10.13 -11.63
C SER A 238 0.63 -11.19 -12.49
N ASN A 239 1.40 -12.06 -11.86
CA ASN A 239 2.21 -13.09 -12.51
C ASN A 239 2.49 -14.24 -11.54
N TYR A 240 2.96 -15.36 -12.07
CA TYR A 240 3.61 -16.37 -11.24
C TYR A 240 5.01 -15.88 -10.85
N ALA A 241 5.40 -16.05 -9.59
CA ALA A 241 6.77 -15.77 -9.17
C ALA A 241 7.79 -16.68 -9.91
N THR A 242 9.05 -16.26 -9.95
CA THR A 242 10.11 -16.94 -10.69
C THR A 242 10.22 -18.43 -10.33
N GLY A 243 10.25 -19.31 -11.34
CA GLY A 243 10.34 -20.76 -11.13
C GLY A 243 9.03 -21.44 -10.68
N VAL A 244 7.92 -20.71 -10.53
CA VAL A 244 6.57 -21.28 -10.37
C VAL A 244 5.99 -21.67 -11.73
N SER A 245 6.28 -20.88 -12.76
CA SER A 245 5.99 -21.13 -14.17
C SER A 245 7.28 -21.26 -14.98
N THR A 246 7.20 -21.86 -16.16
CA THR A 246 8.31 -21.94 -17.11
C THR A 246 8.53 -20.67 -17.93
N LYS A 247 7.58 -19.73 -17.89
CA LYS A 247 7.67 -18.45 -18.61
C LYS A 247 8.62 -17.51 -17.90
N LYS A 248 9.36 -16.70 -18.67
CA LYS A 248 10.13 -15.58 -18.13
C LYS A 248 9.18 -14.46 -17.73
N LEU A 249 9.50 -13.80 -16.61
CA LEU A 249 8.75 -12.64 -16.14
C LEU A 249 9.11 -11.42 -17.01
N SER A 250 8.08 -10.58 -17.26
CA SER A 250 8.26 -9.26 -17.84
C SER A 250 7.33 -8.25 -17.14
N HIS A 251 7.69 -6.98 -17.18
CA HIS A 251 6.85 -5.92 -16.60
C HIS A 251 5.58 -5.72 -17.43
N GLU A 252 5.64 -5.99 -18.73
CA GLU A 252 4.49 -5.93 -19.63
C GLU A 252 3.41 -6.94 -19.22
N GLU A 253 3.79 -8.18 -18.87
CA GLU A 253 2.85 -9.22 -18.39
C GLU A 253 2.12 -8.76 -17.10
N VAL A 254 2.84 -8.06 -16.22
CA VAL A 254 2.26 -7.47 -14.99
C VAL A 254 1.17 -6.47 -15.35
N ILE A 255 1.44 -5.55 -16.29
CA ILE A 255 0.48 -4.52 -16.71
C ILE A 255 -0.74 -5.17 -17.36
N GLU A 256 -0.55 -6.04 -18.35
CA GLU A 256 -1.64 -6.72 -19.07
C GLU A 256 -2.56 -7.51 -18.14
N THR A 257 -1.98 -8.20 -17.16
CA THR A 257 -2.75 -8.99 -16.20
C THR A 257 -3.53 -8.11 -15.24
N THR A 258 -2.92 -7.03 -14.76
CA THR A 258 -3.57 -6.08 -13.87
C THR A 258 -4.76 -5.40 -14.58
N ASP A 259 -4.62 -5.05 -15.86
CA ASP A 259 -5.70 -4.46 -16.65
C ASP A 259 -6.92 -5.40 -16.78
N LYS A 260 -6.72 -6.70 -16.88
CA LYS A 260 -7.83 -7.68 -16.96
C LYS A 260 -8.72 -7.72 -15.71
N VAL A 261 -8.15 -7.48 -14.54
CA VAL A 261 -8.88 -7.57 -13.26
C VAL A 261 -9.23 -6.19 -12.68
N LYS A 262 -8.71 -5.13 -13.26
CA LYS A 262 -8.81 -3.75 -12.81
C LYS A 262 -10.24 -3.30 -12.50
N ALA A 263 -11.20 -3.59 -13.38
CA ALA A 263 -12.61 -3.22 -13.18
C ALA A 263 -13.17 -3.86 -11.90
N LYS A 264 -12.98 -5.16 -11.74
CA LYS A 264 -13.43 -5.92 -10.56
C LYS A 264 -12.73 -5.47 -9.29
N PHE A 265 -11.43 -5.16 -9.37
CA PHE A 265 -10.67 -4.68 -8.23
C PHE A 265 -11.19 -3.30 -7.76
N LYS A 266 -11.47 -2.38 -8.71
CA LYS A 266 -12.08 -1.09 -8.39
C LYS A 266 -13.46 -1.24 -7.74
N GLU A 267 -14.31 -2.10 -8.28
CA GLU A 267 -15.63 -2.39 -7.70
C GLU A 267 -15.50 -2.90 -6.27
N LEU A 268 -14.53 -3.79 -6.01
CA LEU A 268 -14.24 -4.31 -4.67
C LEU A 268 -13.83 -3.18 -3.71
N VAL A 269 -12.90 -2.29 -4.13
CA VAL A 269 -12.45 -1.15 -3.32
C VAL A 269 -13.61 -0.17 -3.06
N LEU A 270 -14.43 0.15 -4.08
CA LEU A 270 -15.59 1.04 -3.91
C LEU A 270 -16.65 0.44 -2.97
N LEU A 271 -16.89 -0.86 -3.06
CA LEU A 271 -17.83 -1.53 -2.16
C LEU A 271 -17.27 -1.63 -0.74
N LEU A 272 -15.95 -1.79 -0.58
CA LEU A 272 -15.28 -1.72 0.71
C LEU A 272 -15.46 -0.33 1.34
N LEU A 273 -15.19 0.75 0.59
CA LEU A 273 -15.38 2.14 1.05
C LEU A 273 -16.80 2.42 1.56
N LYS A 274 -17.78 1.81 0.93
CA LYS A 274 -19.20 1.98 1.31
C LYS A 274 -19.52 1.33 2.65
N ASN A 275 -18.76 0.32 3.08
CA ASN A 275 -19.06 -0.54 4.24
C ASN A 275 -18.09 -0.37 5.42
N ILE A 276 -17.10 0.51 5.29
CA ILE A 276 -16.18 0.90 6.38
C ILE A 276 -16.79 1.98 7.27
#